data_0f857c3c6cd33ee03ac23668564e23d2
#
_entry.id   0f857c3c6cd33ee03ac23668564e23d2
#
_cell.length_a   1.000
_cell.length_b   1.000
_cell.length_c   1.000
_cell.angle_alpha   90.00
_cell.angle_beta   90.00
_cell.angle_gamma   90.00
#
_symmetry.space_group_name_H-M   'P 1'
#
loop_
_entity.id
_entity.type
_entity.pdbx_description
1 polymer ?
#
loop_
_entity_poly.entity_id
_entity_poly.type
_entity_poly.pdbx_seq_one_letter_code
_entity_poly.pdbx_strand_id
1 'polypeptide(L)'
;MSFNTFGKLFRFTTWGESHGPAIGCVVDGCPPRIKISEKDIQKELNKRKPGQSKFTTQRKEDDKVEILSGVFNGETTGTPILMIIYNKDMKSRDYETIKNKFRPGHADLTYFKKYGIRDFRGGGRQSARETASRVAAGAVARIVLKLSLIHI
;
A
#
# COMPACT_ATOMS: atom_id res chain seq x y z
N MET A 1 15.28 7.16 14.53
CA MET A 1 14.74 7.37 13.18
C MET A 1 13.92 6.15 12.75
N SER A 2 12.94 6.32 11.89
CA SER A 2 12.04 5.23 11.46
C SER A 2 12.34 4.85 10.03
N PHE A 3 12.44 3.55 9.77
CA PHE A 3 12.55 3.04 8.40
C PHE A 3 11.15 2.76 7.84
N ASN A 4 10.81 3.38 6.73
CA ASN A 4 9.58 3.14 5.97
C ASN A 4 9.87 2.43 4.64
N THR A 5 11.12 2.03 4.43
CA THR A 5 11.61 1.32 3.25
C THR A 5 11.99 -0.10 3.64
N PHE A 6 11.56 -1.06 2.84
CA PHE A 6 11.87 -2.47 2.99
C PHE A 6 12.66 -2.97 1.77
N GLY A 7 13.66 -3.84 2.01
CA GLY A 7 14.51 -4.41 0.97
C GLY A 7 15.86 -3.69 0.83
N LYS A 8 16.75 -4.27 0.01
CA LYS A 8 18.09 -3.74 -0.28
C LYS A 8 18.25 -3.41 -1.78
N LEU A 9 18.39 -4.41 -2.64
CA LEU A 9 18.49 -4.24 -4.08
C LEU A 9 17.13 -3.91 -4.69
N PHE A 10 16.16 -4.79 -4.53
CA PHE A 10 14.75 -4.50 -4.77
C PHE A 10 14.18 -3.96 -3.45
N ARG A 11 13.75 -2.73 -3.45
CA ARG A 11 13.24 -2.06 -2.25
C ARG A 11 11.95 -1.31 -2.54
N PHE A 12 11.13 -1.15 -1.52
CA PHE A 12 9.94 -0.34 -1.66
C PHE A 12 9.67 0.48 -0.40
N THR A 13 9.08 1.64 -0.59
CA THR A 13 8.59 2.52 0.47
C THR A 13 7.09 2.67 0.31
N THR A 14 6.32 2.42 1.38
CA THR A 14 4.89 2.68 1.40
C THR A 14 4.59 4.06 1.97
N TRP A 15 3.53 4.69 1.50
CA TRP A 15 3.11 6.02 1.91
C TRP A 15 1.59 6.15 1.96
N GLY A 16 1.10 7.24 2.55
CA GLY A 16 -0.32 7.58 2.66
C GLY A 16 -1.01 6.99 3.88
N GLU A 17 -2.12 7.56 4.28
CA GLU A 17 -2.96 7.20 5.43
C GLU A 17 -4.30 6.63 4.98
N SER A 18 -4.91 5.78 5.83
CA SER A 18 -6.16 5.08 5.51
C SER A 18 -7.35 6.00 5.25
N HIS A 19 -7.36 7.21 5.83
CA HIS A 19 -8.37 8.24 5.65
C HIS A 19 -7.78 9.52 5.03
N GLY A 20 -6.57 9.45 4.49
CA GLY A 20 -6.01 10.45 3.59
C GLY A 20 -6.54 10.27 2.16
N PRO A 21 -6.14 11.12 1.21
CA PRO A 21 -6.64 11.07 -0.17
C PRO A 21 -6.26 9.78 -0.90
N ALA A 22 -5.09 9.23 -0.60
CA ALA A 22 -4.58 8.04 -1.25
C ALA A 22 -3.57 7.31 -0.36
N ILE A 23 -3.28 6.07 -0.73
CA ILE A 23 -2.13 5.28 -0.28
C ILE A 23 -1.35 4.81 -1.50
N GLY A 24 -0.13 4.39 -1.31
CA GLY A 24 0.67 3.86 -2.41
C GLY A 24 2.04 3.37 -2.00
N CYS A 25 2.83 3.07 -2.99
CA CYS A 25 4.22 2.70 -2.79
C CYS A 25 5.10 3.22 -3.93
N VAL A 26 6.37 3.36 -3.63
CA VAL A 26 7.45 3.54 -4.59
C VAL A 26 8.31 2.29 -4.55
N VAL A 27 8.48 1.64 -5.70
CA VAL A 27 9.38 0.50 -5.86
C VAL A 27 10.63 0.98 -6.59
N ASP A 28 11.80 0.66 -6.05
CA ASP A 28 13.09 0.97 -6.63
C ASP A 28 13.94 -0.30 -6.76
N GLY A 29 14.88 -0.33 -7.71
CA GLY A 29 15.70 -1.49 -8.00
C GLY A 29 15.00 -2.57 -8.85
N CYS A 30 13.89 -2.24 -9.51
CA CYS A 30 13.29 -3.11 -10.52
C CYS A 30 14.11 -3.02 -11.81
N PRO A 31 14.57 -4.15 -12.41
CA PRO A 31 15.28 -4.13 -13.68
C PRO A 31 14.45 -3.49 -14.80
N PRO A 32 15.09 -2.85 -15.82
CA PRO A 32 14.38 -2.31 -16.97
C PRO A 32 13.88 -3.42 -17.92
N ARG A 33 12.97 -3.03 -18.85
CA ARG A 33 12.45 -3.86 -19.95
C ARG A 33 11.62 -5.06 -19.49
N ILE A 34 11.06 -5.01 -18.30
CA ILE A 34 10.11 -6.00 -17.81
C ILE A 34 8.70 -5.55 -18.20
N LYS A 35 7.96 -6.40 -18.91
CA LYS A 35 6.55 -6.13 -19.26
C LYS A 35 5.69 -6.08 -18.00
N ILE A 36 4.97 -4.99 -17.83
CA ILE A 36 4.13 -4.72 -16.66
C ILE A 36 2.98 -3.80 -17.03
N SER A 37 1.83 -4.04 -16.40
CA SER A 37 0.66 -3.17 -16.51
C SER A 37 -0.08 -3.08 -15.19
N GLU A 38 -0.95 -2.07 -15.03
CA GLU A 38 -1.85 -1.99 -13.88
C GLU A 38 -2.71 -3.25 -13.72
N LYS A 39 -3.09 -3.91 -14.81
CA LYS A 39 -3.88 -5.16 -14.79
C LYS A 39 -3.14 -6.29 -14.07
N ASP A 40 -1.83 -6.38 -14.21
CA ASP A 40 -1.02 -7.41 -13.55
C ASP A 40 -0.97 -7.20 -12.05
N ILE A 41 -0.83 -5.96 -11.62
CA ILE A 41 -0.83 -5.57 -10.21
C ILE A 41 -2.24 -5.73 -9.63
N GLN A 42 -3.27 -5.31 -10.38
CA GLN A 42 -4.66 -5.38 -9.96
C GLN A 42 -5.13 -6.82 -9.67
N LYS A 43 -4.62 -7.83 -10.39
CA LYS A 43 -4.91 -9.24 -10.09
C LYS A 43 -4.53 -9.62 -8.66
N GLU A 44 -3.40 -9.17 -8.17
CA GLU A 44 -2.96 -9.44 -6.80
C GLU A 44 -3.75 -8.60 -5.78
N LEU A 45 -4.02 -7.35 -6.08
CA LEU A 45 -4.85 -6.48 -5.24
C LEU A 45 -6.28 -7.02 -5.09
N ASN A 46 -6.85 -7.59 -6.16
CA ASN A 46 -8.19 -8.18 -6.12
C ASN A 46 -8.29 -9.36 -5.15
N LYS A 47 -7.21 -10.13 -4.95
CA LYS A 47 -7.16 -11.22 -3.95
C LYS A 47 -7.20 -10.70 -2.51
N ARG A 48 -6.77 -9.45 -2.30
CA ARG A 48 -6.69 -8.82 -0.97
C ARG A 48 -7.95 -8.02 -0.62
N LYS A 49 -8.76 -7.60 -1.58
CA LYS A 49 -9.90 -6.68 -1.36
C LYS A 49 -10.72 -7.02 -0.12
N PRO A 50 -11.18 -5.99 0.64
CA PRO A 50 -12.16 -6.21 1.71
C PRO A 50 -13.48 -6.75 1.13
N GLY A 51 -14.29 -7.39 1.96
CA GLY A 51 -15.63 -7.84 1.56
C GLY A 51 -15.70 -9.19 0.86
N GLN A 52 -14.62 -9.98 0.81
CA GLN A 52 -14.61 -11.32 0.24
C GLN A 52 -15.28 -12.39 1.13
N SER A 53 -15.53 -12.07 2.41
CA SER A 53 -16.25 -12.95 3.34
C SER A 53 -17.05 -12.15 4.37
N LYS A 54 -18.00 -12.81 5.06
CA LYS A 54 -18.80 -12.20 6.15
C LYS A 54 -17.91 -11.72 7.33
N PHE A 55 -16.69 -12.18 7.45
CA PHE A 55 -15.76 -11.88 8.55
C PHE A 55 -14.80 -10.75 8.24
N THR A 56 -14.79 -10.21 7.01
CA THR A 56 -13.95 -9.09 6.62
C THR A 56 -14.67 -7.75 6.83
N THR A 57 -13.91 -6.66 6.86
CA THR A 57 -14.47 -5.31 6.97
C THR A 57 -15.48 -5.04 5.85
N GLN A 58 -16.55 -4.30 6.18
CA GLN A 58 -17.59 -3.91 5.22
C GLN A 58 -17.16 -2.72 4.32
N ARG A 59 -15.95 -2.17 4.53
CA ARG A 59 -15.42 -1.09 3.71
C ARG A 59 -15.38 -1.50 2.24
N LYS A 60 -15.96 -0.67 1.38
CA LYS A 60 -15.99 -0.91 -0.07
C LYS A 60 -14.91 -0.09 -0.75
N GLU A 61 -13.84 -0.76 -1.14
CA GLU A 61 -12.72 -0.16 -1.88
C GLU A 61 -12.43 -1.00 -3.12
N ASP A 62 -12.35 -0.35 -4.26
CA ASP A 62 -11.98 -1.02 -5.51
C ASP A 62 -10.49 -1.34 -5.56
N ASP A 63 -9.69 -0.66 -4.73
CA ASP A 63 -8.22 -0.73 -4.71
C ASP A 63 -7.62 -0.58 -6.11
N LYS A 64 -8.22 0.30 -6.93
CA LYS A 64 -7.76 0.54 -8.29
C LYS A 64 -6.37 1.18 -8.22
N VAL A 65 -5.38 0.48 -8.76
CA VAL A 65 -4.01 0.97 -8.83
C VAL A 65 -3.79 1.76 -10.13
N GLU A 66 -3.00 2.83 -10.02
CA GLU A 66 -2.48 3.59 -11.15
C GLU A 66 -0.97 3.66 -11.04
N ILE A 67 -0.25 3.47 -12.16
CA ILE A 67 1.21 3.61 -12.24
C ILE A 67 1.51 5.01 -12.77
N LEU A 68 2.23 5.81 -12.00
CA LEU A 68 2.52 7.21 -12.36
C LEU A 68 3.96 7.42 -12.85
N SER A 69 4.87 6.48 -12.62
CA SER A 69 6.27 6.56 -13.11
C SER A 69 6.91 5.19 -13.20
N GLY A 70 8.09 5.13 -13.82
CA GLY A 70 8.92 3.92 -13.90
C GLY A 70 8.47 2.91 -14.97
N VAL A 71 7.45 3.24 -15.77
CA VAL A 71 6.94 2.40 -16.87
C VAL A 71 6.74 3.27 -18.11
N PHE A 72 7.21 2.78 -19.25
CA PHE A 72 7.02 3.41 -20.55
C PHE A 72 6.68 2.35 -21.59
N ASN A 73 5.64 2.57 -22.39
CA ASN A 73 5.13 1.61 -23.39
C ASN A 73 4.90 0.20 -22.84
N GLY A 74 4.46 0.08 -21.58
CA GLY A 74 4.19 -1.22 -20.94
C GLY A 74 5.42 -1.96 -20.45
N GLU A 75 6.59 -1.33 -20.42
CA GLU A 75 7.84 -1.89 -19.90
C GLU A 75 8.44 -1.02 -18.80
N THR A 76 9.07 -1.64 -17.82
CA THR A 76 9.81 -0.92 -16.77
C THR A 76 11.01 -0.19 -17.36
N THR A 77 11.32 0.99 -16.84
CA THR A 77 12.44 1.82 -17.31
C THR A 77 13.71 1.64 -16.49
N GLY A 78 13.64 0.93 -15.36
CA GLY A 78 14.73 0.83 -14.38
C GLY A 78 14.77 2.01 -13.39
N THR A 79 13.87 2.99 -13.55
CA THR A 79 13.69 4.10 -12.61
C THR A 79 12.59 3.76 -11.59
N PRO A 80 12.44 4.53 -10.49
CA PRO A 80 11.43 4.24 -9.48
C PRO A 80 10.00 4.15 -10.03
N ILE A 81 9.31 3.08 -9.68
CA ILE A 81 7.91 2.83 -10.05
C ILE A 81 7.02 3.38 -8.93
N LEU A 82 6.32 4.47 -9.22
CA LEU A 82 5.32 5.03 -8.30
C LEU A 82 3.94 4.44 -8.61
N MET A 83 3.32 3.87 -7.58
CA MET A 83 1.96 3.35 -7.64
C MET A 83 1.07 4.05 -6.62
N ILE A 84 -0.14 4.42 -7.03
CA ILE A 84 -1.13 5.11 -6.22
C ILE A 84 -2.46 4.34 -6.22
N ILE A 85 -3.13 4.35 -5.07
CA ILE A 85 -4.48 3.81 -4.88
C ILE A 85 -5.28 4.87 -4.12
N TYR A 86 -6.28 5.45 -4.76
CA TYR A 86 -7.14 6.46 -4.16
C TYR A 86 -8.10 5.85 -3.14
N ASN A 87 -8.26 6.52 -2.01
CA ASN A 87 -9.24 6.16 -1.01
C ASN A 87 -10.62 6.72 -1.42
N LYS A 88 -11.65 5.87 -1.44
CA LYS A 88 -13.02 6.25 -1.81
C LYS A 88 -13.97 6.26 -0.60
N ASP A 89 -13.87 5.28 0.27
CA ASP A 89 -14.75 5.11 1.43
C ASP A 89 -14.08 5.59 2.72
N MET A 90 -14.04 6.92 2.89
CA MET A 90 -13.44 7.61 4.04
C MET A 90 -14.52 8.20 4.94
N LYS A 91 -14.80 7.58 6.09
CA LYS A 91 -15.75 8.08 7.10
C LYS A 91 -14.99 8.72 8.28
N SER A 92 -14.29 9.80 8.04
CA SER A 92 -13.44 10.45 9.04
C SER A 92 -14.23 11.01 10.25
N ARG A 93 -15.49 11.39 10.07
CA ARG A 93 -16.36 11.92 11.14
C ARG A 93 -16.58 10.93 12.28
N ASP A 94 -16.57 9.64 12.01
CA ASP A 94 -16.78 8.59 13.01
C ASP A 94 -15.66 8.52 14.06
N TYR A 95 -14.54 9.19 13.82
CA TYR A 95 -13.37 9.17 14.71
C TYR A 95 -13.22 10.41 15.60
N GLU A 96 -14.02 11.45 15.44
CA GLU A 96 -13.92 12.69 16.21
C GLU A 96 -14.14 12.47 17.72
N THR A 97 -15.07 11.60 18.07
CA THR A 97 -15.39 11.29 19.49
C THR A 97 -14.28 10.54 20.22
N ILE A 98 -13.37 9.91 19.48
CA ILE A 98 -12.29 9.07 20.00
C ILE A 98 -10.90 9.65 19.74
N LYS A 99 -10.80 10.87 19.19
CA LYS A 99 -9.51 11.49 18.84
C LYS A 99 -8.53 11.58 19.99
N ASN A 100 -9.03 11.80 21.20
CA ASN A 100 -8.22 11.91 22.42
C ASN A 100 -8.07 10.60 23.19
N LYS A 101 -8.54 9.47 22.64
CA LYS A 101 -8.47 8.15 23.26
C LYS A 101 -7.55 7.21 22.46
N PHE A 102 -6.83 6.37 23.15
CA PHE A 102 -6.06 5.29 22.51
C PHE A 102 -6.93 4.04 22.46
N ARG A 103 -7.14 3.52 21.25
CA ARG A 103 -7.99 2.33 21.04
C ARG A 103 -7.23 1.06 21.43
N PRO A 104 -7.82 0.17 22.26
CA PRO A 104 -7.25 -1.15 22.51
C PRO A 104 -7.07 -1.94 21.21
N GLY A 105 -5.99 -2.72 21.11
CA GLY A 105 -5.69 -3.53 19.91
C GLY A 105 -5.23 -2.75 18.68
N HIS A 106 -5.08 -1.41 18.78
CA HIS A 106 -4.55 -0.55 17.73
C HIS A 106 -3.22 0.06 18.18
N ALA A 107 -2.39 0.49 17.23
CA ALA A 107 -1.09 1.08 17.53
C ALA A 107 -1.14 2.57 17.88
N ASP A 108 -2.28 3.07 18.35
CA ASP A 108 -2.48 4.49 18.67
C ASP A 108 -1.47 5.02 19.68
N LEU A 109 -1.33 4.30 20.80
CA LEU A 109 -0.39 4.67 21.87
C LEU A 109 1.07 4.58 21.41
N THR A 110 1.43 3.53 20.70
CA THR A 110 2.80 3.31 20.21
C THR A 110 3.22 4.37 19.22
N TYR A 111 2.35 4.75 18.29
CA TYR A 111 2.61 5.86 17.35
C TYR A 111 2.75 7.18 18.07
N PHE A 112 1.85 7.48 19.01
CA PHE A 112 1.95 8.71 19.81
C PHE A 112 3.24 8.76 20.63
N LYS A 113 3.62 7.65 21.28
CA LYS A 113 4.87 7.58 22.07
C LYS A 113 6.12 7.72 21.19
N LYS A 114 6.09 7.17 19.97
CA LYS A 114 7.24 7.19 19.06
C LYS A 114 7.40 8.51 18.31
N TYR A 115 6.30 9.11 17.87
CA TYR A 115 6.33 10.27 16.97
C TYR A 115 5.80 11.56 17.59
N GLY A 116 5.20 11.50 18.79
CA GLY A 116 4.56 12.65 19.44
C GLY A 116 3.21 13.06 18.84
N ILE A 117 2.84 12.47 17.71
CA ILE A 117 1.62 12.76 16.96
C ILE A 117 1.09 11.49 16.31
N ARG A 118 -0.22 11.43 16.09
CA ARG A 118 -0.87 10.39 15.29
C ARG A 118 -2.03 10.97 14.49
N ASP A 119 -2.31 10.41 13.33
CA ASP A 119 -3.58 10.61 12.65
C ASP A 119 -4.63 9.69 13.30
N PHE A 120 -5.62 10.27 13.96
CA PHE A 120 -6.67 9.52 14.66
C PHE A 120 -7.72 8.95 13.69
N ARG A 121 -7.78 9.46 12.46
CA ARG A 121 -8.77 9.06 11.45
C ARG A 121 -8.47 7.66 10.92
N GLY A 122 -9.29 6.68 11.29
CA GLY A 122 -9.17 5.30 10.83
C GLY A 122 -7.84 4.60 11.14
N GLY A 123 -6.99 5.18 11.99
CA GLY A 123 -5.69 4.65 12.35
C GLY A 123 -4.54 5.09 11.45
N GLY A 124 -4.77 5.94 10.47
CA GLY A 124 -3.69 6.51 9.64
C GLY A 124 -2.81 5.44 8.98
N ARG A 125 -1.50 5.54 9.17
CA ARG A 125 -0.47 4.59 8.67
C ARG A 125 -0.54 3.21 9.31
N GLN A 126 -1.09 3.09 10.52
CA GLN A 126 -1.18 1.83 11.27
C GLN A 126 -2.42 0.99 10.88
N SER A 127 -3.23 1.47 9.96
CA SER A 127 -4.39 0.76 9.44
C SER A 127 -3.99 -0.42 8.55
N ALA A 128 -4.74 -1.52 8.61
CA ALA A 128 -4.59 -2.67 7.73
C ALA A 128 -4.70 -2.31 6.23
N ARG A 129 -5.27 -1.14 5.90
CA ARG A 129 -5.33 -0.62 4.53
C ARG A 129 -3.94 -0.44 3.89
N GLU A 130 -2.91 -0.16 4.68
CA GLU A 130 -1.53 -0.04 4.23
C GLU A 130 -1.04 -1.31 3.52
N THR A 131 -1.59 -2.47 3.86
CA THR A 131 -1.23 -3.74 3.20
C THR A 131 -1.54 -3.75 1.70
N ALA A 132 -2.47 -2.92 1.19
CA ALA A 132 -2.70 -2.80 -0.25
C ALA A 132 -1.45 -2.29 -0.98
N SER A 133 -0.75 -1.30 -0.40
CA SER A 133 0.52 -0.79 -0.95
C SER A 133 1.61 -1.88 -0.98
N ARG A 134 1.68 -2.72 0.06
CA ARG A 134 2.61 -3.86 0.09
C ARG A 134 2.28 -4.92 -0.94
N VAL A 135 1.00 -5.21 -1.15
CA VAL A 135 0.56 -6.15 -2.18
C VAL A 135 0.89 -5.63 -3.57
N ALA A 136 0.71 -4.32 -3.82
CA ALA A 136 1.10 -3.71 -5.10
C ALA A 136 2.61 -3.84 -5.36
N ALA A 137 3.45 -3.53 -4.38
CA ALA A 137 4.91 -3.72 -4.48
C ALA A 137 5.28 -5.19 -4.66
N GLY A 138 4.63 -6.09 -3.92
CA GLY A 138 4.81 -7.55 -4.03
C GLY A 138 4.41 -8.09 -5.40
N ALA A 139 3.41 -7.51 -6.07
CA ALA A 139 3.05 -7.89 -7.43
C ALA A 139 4.18 -7.61 -8.43
N VAL A 140 4.84 -6.44 -8.32
CA VAL A 140 6.04 -6.12 -9.11
C VAL A 140 7.16 -7.13 -8.84
N ALA A 141 7.44 -7.41 -7.57
CA ALA A 141 8.47 -8.39 -7.18
C ALA A 141 8.19 -9.79 -7.77
N ARG A 142 6.92 -10.24 -7.76
CA ARG A 142 6.52 -11.53 -8.34
C ARG A 142 6.76 -11.60 -9.84
N ILE A 143 6.56 -10.51 -10.57
CA ILE A 143 6.85 -10.45 -12.01
C ILE A 143 8.35 -10.61 -12.25
N VAL A 144 9.18 -9.88 -11.48
CA VAL A 144 10.65 -10.00 -11.56
C VAL A 144 11.11 -11.43 -11.28
N LEU A 145 10.59 -12.04 -10.19
CA LEU A 145 10.97 -13.41 -9.80
C LEU A 145 10.57 -14.46 -10.84
N LYS A 146 9.40 -14.32 -11.46
CA LYS A 146 8.98 -15.24 -12.55
C LYS A 146 9.94 -15.23 -13.74
N LEU A 147 10.54 -14.08 -14.04
CA LEU A 147 11.52 -13.98 -15.13
C LEU A 147 12.90 -14.53 -14.74
N SER A 148 13.23 -14.52 -13.46
CA SER A 148 14.53 -15.00 -12.97
C SER A 148 14.61 -16.52 -12.81
N LEU A 149 13.58 -17.28 -13.16
CA LEU A 149 13.48 -18.75 -13.05
C LEU A 149 13.65 -19.29 -11.60
N ILE A 150 13.60 -18.43 -10.60
CA ILE A 150 13.75 -18.83 -9.19
C ILE A 150 12.50 -19.58 -8.69
N HIS A 151 11.37 -19.44 -9.38
CA HIS A 151 10.11 -20.12 -9.06
C HIS A 151 9.66 -20.96 -10.25
N ILE A 152 10.31 -22.03 -10.42
CA ILE A 152 9.88 -23.12 -11.30
C ILE A 152 8.92 -24.02 -10.52
#